data_2ab30d439ce1491bc59eff0bda17227a
#
_entry.id   2ab30d439ce1491bc59eff0bda17227a
#
_cell.length_a   1.000
_cell.length_b   1.000
_cell.length_c   1.000
_cell.angle_alpha   90.00
_cell.angle_beta   90.00
_cell.angle_gamma   90.00
#
_symmetry.space_group_name_H-M   'P 1'
#
loop_
_entity.id
_entity.type
_entity.pdbx_description
1 polymer ?
#
loop_
_entity_poly.entity_id
_entity_poly.type
_entity_poly.pdbx_seq_one_letter_code
_entity_poly.pdbx_strand_id
1 'polypeptide(L)' 'MARPENRSEPRALSLTLPIETFNYLAFLATLGKLGRTENEVAAHILVREVYAMHARGFHEMRIPAPDDAGG' A
#
# COMPACT_ATOMS: atom_id res chain seq x y z
N MET A 1 11.18 -7.65 26.51
CA MET A 1 11.77 -7.55 25.44
C MET A 1 10.89 -7.37 24.34
N ALA A 2 11.21 -6.62 23.65
CA ALA A 2 10.39 -6.41 22.66
C ALA A 2 10.56 -7.50 21.79
N ARG A 3 9.64 -8.21 21.69
CA ARG A 3 9.73 -9.10 20.80
C ARG A 3 9.71 -8.47 19.55
N PRO A 4 10.43 -8.87 18.73
CA PRO A 4 10.49 -8.37 17.44
C PRO A 4 9.14 -8.38 16.90
N GLU A 5 8.83 -7.41 16.23
CA GLU A 5 7.59 -7.37 15.69
C GLU A 5 7.38 -8.55 14.91
N ASN A 6 6.25 -9.03 14.95
CA ASN A 6 5.88 -10.16 14.20
C ASN A 6 5.54 -9.69 12.83
N ARG A 7 6.43 -9.82 11.90
CA ARG A 7 6.21 -9.29 10.59
C ARG A 7 5.11 -9.96 9.86
N SER A 8 4.77 -11.15 10.22
CA SER A 8 3.66 -11.79 9.55
C SER A 8 2.34 -11.49 10.20
N GLU A 9 2.35 -10.74 11.27
CA GLU A 9 1.11 -10.43 11.92
C GLU A 9 0.37 -9.36 11.16
N PRO A 10 -0.87 -9.59 10.75
CA PRO A 10 -1.59 -8.57 10.00
C PRO A 10 -1.95 -7.40 10.87
N ARG A 11 -1.93 -6.25 10.28
CA ARG A 11 -2.35 -5.04 10.95
C ARG A 11 -3.28 -4.29 10.04
N ALA A 12 -4.28 -3.70 10.62
CA ALA A 12 -5.27 -2.99 9.82
C ALA A 12 -4.77 -1.60 9.45
N LEU A 13 -5.22 -1.14 8.32
CA LEU A 13 -4.90 0.18 7.85
C LEU A 13 -6.14 0.79 7.25
N SER A 14 -6.44 2.02 7.62
CA SER A 14 -7.59 2.71 7.07
C SER A 14 -7.14 3.73 6.07
N LEU A 15 -7.80 3.74 4.93
CA LEU A 15 -7.45 4.66 3.85
C LEU A 15 -8.68 5.41 3.40
N THR A 16 -8.47 6.67 3.07
CA THR A 16 -9.50 7.45 2.44
C THR A 16 -9.05 7.70 1.01
N LEU A 17 -9.88 7.32 0.06
CA LEU A 17 -9.49 7.39 -1.33
C LEU A 17 -10.45 8.27 -2.11
N PRO A 18 -9.98 8.85 -3.20
CA PRO A 18 -10.91 9.54 -4.09
C PRO A 18 -11.98 8.57 -4.56
N ILE A 19 -13.14 9.11 -4.79
CA ILE A 19 -14.26 8.24 -5.14
C ILE A 19 -13.99 7.46 -6.44
N GLU A 20 -13.28 8.05 -7.35
CA GLU A 20 -12.99 7.36 -8.60
C GLU A 20 -12.10 6.17 -8.36
N THR A 21 -11.10 6.33 -7.49
CA THR A 21 -10.23 5.23 -7.15
C THR A 21 -11.01 4.14 -6.44
N PHE A 22 -11.86 4.54 -5.50
CA PHE A 22 -12.64 3.57 -4.78
C PHE A 22 -13.54 2.79 -5.74
N ASN A 23 -14.18 3.50 -6.66
CA ASN A 23 -15.07 2.83 -7.60
C ASN A 23 -14.33 1.85 -8.49
N TYR A 24 -13.12 2.19 -8.87
CA TYR A 24 -12.35 1.28 -9.69
C TYR A 24 -11.97 0.03 -8.90
N LEU A 25 -11.64 0.20 -7.61
CA LEU A 25 -11.37 -0.97 -6.79
C LEU A 25 -12.59 -1.86 -6.67
N ALA A 26 -13.77 -1.25 -6.52
CA ALA A 26 -14.99 -2.02 -6.45
C ALA A 26 -15.21 -2.78 -7.76
N PHE A 27 -14.91 -2.14 -8.87
CA PHE A 27 -15.03 -2.81 -10.15
C PHE A 27 -14.10 -4.00 -10.24
N LEU A 28 -12.85 -3.82 -9.81
CA LEU A 28 -11.90 -4.92 -9.83
C LEU A 28 -12.35 -6.04 -8.91
N ALA A 29 -13.01 -5.69 -7.82
CA ALA A 29 -13.50 -6.72 -6.92
C ALA A 29 -14.56 -7.58 -7.57
N THR A 30 -15.36 -7.00 -8.45
CA THR A 30 -16.37 -7.81 -9.13
C THR A 30 -15.74 -8.79 -10.10
N LEU A 31 -14.56 -8.48 -10.60
CA LEU A 31 -13.87 -9.41 -11.46
C LEU A 31 -13.26 -10.57 -10.68
N GLY A 32 -13.00 -10.36 -9.41
CA GLY A 32 -12.55 -11.45 -8.55
C GLY A 32 -11.14 -11.91 -8.75
N LYS A 33 -10.34 -11.20 -9.56
CA LYS A 33 -9.00 -11.68 -9.85
C LYS A 33 -8.01 -11.28 -8.78
N LEU A 34 -8.19 -10.12 -8.17
CA LEU A 34 -7.28 -9.66 -7.14
C LEU A 34 -7.86 -9.79 -5.75
N GLY A 35 -9.15 -9.97 -5.67
CA GLY A 35 -9.84 -10.07 -4.41
C GLY A 35 -11.31 -9.92 -4.65
N ARG A 36 -12.09 -10.14 -3.62
CA ARG A 36 -13.53 -10.08 -3.75
C ARG A 36 -14.14 -8.85 -3.13
N THR A 37 -13.36 -8.10 -2.40
CA THR A 37 -13.82 -6.86 -1.81
C THR A 37 -12.84 -5.77 -2.16
N GLU A 38 -13.27 -4.53 -1.99
CA GLU A 38 -12.38 -3.42 -2.25
C GLU A 38 -11.15 -3.50 -1.35
N ASN A 39 -11.35 -3.91 -0.11
CA ASN A 39 -10.22 -4.01 0.80
C ASN A 39 -9.21 -5.04 0.33
N GLU A 40 -9.69 -6.18 -0.15
CA GLU A 40 -8.78 -7.21 -0.62
C GLU A 40 -8.04 -6.76 -1.86
N VAL A 41 -8.74 -6.12 -2.77
CA VAL A 41 -8.09 -5.63 -3.98
C VAL A 41 -7.04 -4.59 -3.62
N ALA A 42 -7.40 -3.66 -2.77
CA ALA A 42 -6.46 -2.62 -2.38
C ALA A 42 -5.25 -3.21 -1.68
N ALA A 43 -5.47 -4.18 -0.81
CA ALA A 43 -4.36 -4.80 -0.10
C ALA A 43 -3.44 -5.51 -1.07
N HIS A 44 -4.02 -6.20 -2.04
CA HIS A 44 -3.23 -6.91 -3.03
C HIS A 44 -2.33 -5.95 -3.80
N ILE A 45 -2.91 -4.84 -4.23
CA ILE A 45 -2.17 -3.87 -5.00
C ILE A 45 -1.08 -3.23 -4.15
N LEU A 46 -1.42 -2.88 -2.92
CA LEU A 46 -0.45 -2.25 -2.03
C LEU A 46 0.72 -3.17 -1.73
N VAL A 47 0.42 -4.42 -1.46
CA VAL A 47 1.50 -5.35 -1.14
C VAL A 47 2.45 -5.48 -2.31
N ARG A 48 1.88 -5.58 -3.51
CA ARG A 48 2.74 -5.71 -4.70
C ARG A 48 3.57 -4.46 -4.91
N GLU A 49 2.97 -3.30 -4.75
CA GLU A 49 3.70 -2.07 -5.01
C GLU A 49 4.76 -1.84 -3.95
N VAL A 50 4.41 -2.10 -2.69
CA VAL A 50 5.38 -1.92 -1.62
C VAL A 50 6.55 -2.89 -1.79
N TYR A 51 6.25 -4.11 -2.19
CA TYR A 51 7.30 -5.08 -2.40
C TYR A 51 8.22 -4.63 -3.54
N ALA A 52 7.65 -4.09 -4.59
CA ALA A 52 8.46 -3.62 -5.70
C ALA A 52 9.32 -2.43 -5.28
N MET A 53 8.76 -1.54 -4.49
CA MET A 53 9.52 -0.40 -4.02
C MET A 53 10.68 -0.84 -3.15
N HIS A 54 10.42 -1.79 -2.27
CA HIS A 54 11.47 -2.29 -1.41
C HIS A 54 12.58 -2.95 -2.23
N ALA A 55 12.18 -3.71 -3.24
CA ALA A 55 13.16 -4.39 -4.06
C ALA A 55 14.02 -3.42 -4.84
N ARG A 56 13.46 -2.27 -5.19
CA ARG A 56 14.23 -1.25 -5.88
C ARG A 56 15.08 -0.41 -4.96
N GLY A 57 14.96 -0.61 -3.66
CA GLY A 57 15.67 0.24 -2.74
C GLY A 57 15.11 1.64 -2.68
N PHE A 58 13.81 1.76 -2.92
CA PHE A 58 13.21 3.08 -2.98
C PHE A 58 13.39 3.85 -1.69
N HIS A 59 13.38 3.17 -0.58
CA HIS A 59 13.51 3.84 0.72
C HIS A 59 14.90 4.41 0.92
N GLU A 60 15.86 4.04 0.10
CA GLU A 60 17.20 4.59 0.21
C GLU A 60 17.44 5.73 -0.75
N MET A 61 16.47 6.02 -1.58
CA MET A 61 16.63 7.09 -2.51
C MET A 61 16.43 8.41 -1.84
N ARG A 62 17.20 9.43 -2.29
CA ARG A 62 17.00 10.71 -1.74
C ARG A 62 15.85 11.34 -2.45
N ILE A 63 14.81 11.63 -1.76
CA ILE A 63 13.64 12.21 -2.33
C ILE A 63 13.49 13.62 -1.81
N PRO A 64 13.57 14.62 -2.64
CA PRO A 64 13.44 15.98 -2.15
C PRO A 64 12.03 16.20 -1.65
N ALA A 65 11.93 16.66 -0.45
CA ALA A 65 10.66 17.04 0.11
C ALA A 65 10.67 18.54 0.26
N PRO A 66 9.52 19.14 0.41
CA PRO A 66 9.49 20.59 0.53
C PRO A 66 10.39 21.11 1.63
N ASP A 67 10.36 20.51 2.77
CA ASP A 67 11.22 20.96 3.82
C ASP A 67 12.65 20.58 3.54
N ASP A 68 12.86 19.49 2.88
CA ASP A 68 14.16 19.11 2.51
C ASP A 68 14.73 20.03 1.52
N ALA A 69 13.94 20.40 0.58
CA ALA A 69 14.40 21.31 -0.42
C ALA A 69 14.71 22.63 0.20
N GLY A 70 14.04 22.99 1.21
CA GLY A 70 14.33 24.22 1.83
C GLY A 70 15.52 24.11 2.72
N GLY A 71 15.85 22.95 3.11
CA GLY A 71 16.93 22.89 4.02
C GLY A 71 18.19 22.55 3.41
#